data_adb78b183e87af5f8122b12f019b60ef
#
_entry.id   adb78b183e87af5f8122b12f019b60ef
#
_cell.length_a   1.000
_cell.length_b   1.000
_cell.length_c   1.000
_cell.angle_alpha   90.00
_cell.angle_beta   90.00
_cell.angle_gamma   90.00
#
_symmetry.space_group_name_H-M   'P 1'
#
loop_
_entity.id
_entity.type
_entity.pdbx_description
1 polymer ?
#
loop_
_entity_poly.entity_id
_entity_poly.type
_entity_poly.pdbx_seq_one_letter_code
_entity_poly.pdbx_strand_id
1 'polypeptide(L)'
;QMMRPFVQQYTGMSFNVFGRKPLVVFALLWALYMTVTSSVLGFRKEQDRVLVWANRLAVDRDLSLEIQLRSIEEEITSDQLIATLAGMDNAETMILNRVSEYYLSRVRQEYDIDVVLIDENDRESQLYFSKIAGGGVAVADGSSFRYITDSNGNSSYAGIFMFYSRESGLK
;
A
#
# COMPACT_ATOMS: atom_id res chain seq x y z
N GLN A 1 -45.84 -36.46 -59.22
CA GLN A 1 -44.81 -36.00 -60.15
C GLN A 1 -44.38 -34.59 -59.79
N MET A 2 -43.05 -34.36 -59.78
CA MET A 2 -42.35 -33.11 -59.57
C MET A 2 -42.08 -32.69 -58.09
N MET A 3 -41.17 -33.38 -57.48
CA MET A 3 -40.37 -32.77 -56.42
C MET A 3 -39.00 -33.50 -56.31
N ARG A 4 -38.15 -33.28 -57.27
CA ARG A 4 -36.74 -33.55 -57.25
C ARG A 4 -36.07 -32.67 -58.28
N PRO A 5 -35.54 -31.52 -57.86
CA PRO A 5 -34.07 -31.37 -58.00
C PRO A 5 -33.44 -30.37 -57.02
N PHE A 6 -33.97 -30.16 -55.82
CA PHE A 6 -33.42 -29.10 -54.94
C PHE A 6 -32.42 -29.58 -53.87
N VAL A 7 -32.19 -30.90 -53.75
CA VAL A 7 -31.30 -31.46 -52.71
C VAL A 7 -29.89 -31.77 -53.22
N GLN A 8 -29.63 -31.62 -54.52
CA GLN A 8 -28.38 -32.10 -55.10
C GLN A 8 -27.31 -31.02 -55.32
N GLN A 9 -27.50 -29.78 -54.85
CA GLN A 9 -26.54 -28.70 -55.11
C GLN A 9 -25.72 -28.29 -53.91
N TYR A 10 -25.92 -28.91 -52.72
CA TYR A 10 -25.15 -28.60 -51.49
C TYR A 10 -24.09 -29.63 -51.08
N THR A 11 -23.87 -30.70 -51.83
CA THR A 11 -22.90 -31.75 -51.52
C THR A 11 -21.56 -31.63 -52.27
N GLY A 12 -21.23 -30.42 -52.78
CA GLY A 12 -20.01 -30.18 -53.54
C GLY A 12 -18.90 -29.39 -52.84
N MET A 13 -19.09 -28.94 -51.60
CA MET A 13 -18.01 -28.35 -50.84
C MET A 13 -17.41 -29.42 -49.89
N SER A 14 -16.52 -30.27 -50.43
CA SER A 14 -15.59 -31.01 -49.56
C SER A 14 -14.68 -29.95 -48.92
N PHE A 15 -15.06 -29.48 -47.74
CA PHE A 15 -14.18 -28.72 -46.89
C PHE A 15 -13.05 -29.65 -46.46
N ASN A 16 -11.95 -29.62 -47.22
CA ASN A 16 -10.73 -30.35 -46.88
C ASN A 16 -10.11 -29.59 -45.68
N VAL A 17 -10.61 -29.87 -44.48
CA VAL A 17 -10.22 -29.23 -43.21
C VAL A 17 -8.72 -29.37 -42.96
N PHE A 18 -8.09 -30.38 -43.59
CA PHE A 18 -6.64 -30.65 -43.56
C PHE A 18 -5.87 -30.06 -44.76
N GLY A 19 -6.46 -29.25 -45.57
CA GLY A 19 -5.77 -28.58 -46.67
C GLY A 19 -4.75 -27.56 -46.12
N ARG A 20 -3.62 -27.39 -46.82
CA ARG A 20 -2.58 -26.38 -46.43
C ARG A 20 -3.14 -24.96 -46.30
N LYS A 21 -4.13 -24.58 -47.10
CA LYS A 21 -4.75 -23.25 -47.09
C LYS A 21 -5.52 -22.92 -45.79
N PRO A 22 -6.45 -23.76 -45.29
CA PRO A 22 -7.15 -23.47 -44.04
C PRO A 22 -6.22 -23.51 -42.83
N LEU A 23 -5.17 -24.33 -42.83
CA LEU A 23 -4.19 -24.41 -41.77
C LEU A 23 -3.37 -23.13 -41.64
N VAL A 24 -2.99 -22.52 -42.78
CA VAL A 24 -2.26 -21.24 -42.81
C VAL A 24 -3.17 -20.12 -42.31
N VAL A 25 -4.42 -20.08 -42.68
CA VAL A 25 -5.40 -19.09 -42.21
C VAL A 25 -5.62 -19.22 -40.71
N PHE A 26 -5.75 -20.44 -40.20
CA PHE A 26 -5.90 -20.69 -38.77
C PHE A 26 -4.66 -20.26 -37.99
N ALA A 27 -3.46 -20.56 -38.49
CA ALA A 27 -2.20 -20.15 -37.86
C ALA A 27 -2.05 -18.62 -37.79
N LEU A 28 -2.44 -17.91 -38.86
CA LEU A 28 -2.43 -16.44 -38.89
C LEU A 28 -3.44 -15.83 -37.90
N LEU A 29 -4.64 -16.38 -37.83
CA LEU A 29 -5.65 -15.92 -36.84
C LEU A 29 -5.18 -16.17 -35.42
N TRP A 30 -4.57 -17.32 -35.14
CA TRP A 30 -4.01 -17.63 -33.83
C TRP A 30 -2.85 -16.72 -33.46
N ALA A 31 -1.94 -16.45 -34.39
CA ALA A 31 -0.84 -15.52 -34.19
C ALA A 31 -1.34 -14.09 -33.89
N LEU A 32 -2.35 -13.63 -34.66
CA LEU A 32 -2.99 -12.34 -34.43
C LEU A 32 -3.64 -12.27 -33.04
N TYR A 33 -4.38 -13.30 -32.65
CA TYR A 33 -5.01 -13.40 -31.33
C TYR A 33 -3.98 -13.34 -30.21
N MET A 34 -2.89 -14.11 -30.31
CA MET A 34 -1.81 -14.10 -29.32
C MET A 34 -1.11 -12.75 -29.24
N THR A 35 -0.89 -12.08 -30.36
CA THR A 35 -0.26 -10.75 -30.41
C THR A 35 -1.15 -9.71 -29.73
N VAL A 36 -2.45 -9.71 -30.02
CA VAL A 36 -3.40 -8.77 -29.41
C VAL A 36 -3.53 -9.02 -27.91
N THR A 37 -3.68 -10.26 -27.48
CA THR A 37 -3.80 -10.58 -26.05
C THR A 37 -2.52 -10.27 -25.28
N SER A 38 -1.35 -10.56 -25.79
CA SER A 38 -0.06 -10.21 -25.19
C SER A 38 0.12 -8.69 -25.11
N SER A 39 -0.26 -7.96 -26.14
CA SER A 39 -0.17 -6.50 -26.19
C SER A 39 -1.09 -5.85 -25.14
N VAL A 40 -2.35 -6.29 -25.06
CA VAL A 40 -3.34 -5.73 -24.11
C VAL A 40 -2.96 -6.06 -22.65
N LEU A 41 -2.52 -7.29 -22.36
CA LEU A 41 -2.09 -7.69 -21.03
C LEU A 41 -0.78 -7.02 -20.62
N GLY A 42 0.17 -6.88 -21.56
CA GLY A 42 1.42 -6.17 -21.33
C GLY A 42 1.21 -4.69 -21.01
N PHE A 43 0.34 -4.02 -21.77
CA PHE A 43 0.05 -2.60 -21.59
C PHE A 43 -0.61 -2.29 -20.24
N ARG A 44 -1.52 -3.13 -19.76
CA ARG A 44 -2.15 -2.96 -18.45
C ARG A 44 -1.14 -3.10 -17.31
N LYS A 45 -0.26 -4.09 -17.39
CA LYS A 45 0.74 -4.33 -16.37
C LYS A 45 1.80 -3.21 -16.30
N GLU A 46 2.10 -2.58 -17.42
CA GLU A 46 3.02 -1.44 -17.50
C GLU A 46 2.38 -0.15 -16.98
N GLN A 47 1.10 0.09 -17.29
CA GLN A 47 0.35 1.22 -16.75
C GLN A 47 0.22 1.16 -15.23
N ASP A 48 -0.06 -0.02 -14.65
CA ASP A 48 -0.13 -0.19 -13.21
C ASP A 48 1.24 0.08 -12.55
N ARG A 49 2.33 -0.35 -13.15
CA ARG A 49 3.68 -0.04 -12.69
C ARG A 49 4.00 1.45 -12.75
N VAL A 50 3.72 2.10 -13.88
CA VAL A 50 3.97 3.53 -14.06
C VAL A 50 3.12 4.36 -13.11
N LEU A 51 1.87 3.97 -12.84
CA LEU A 51 0.98 4.63 -11.89
C LEU A 51 1.48 4.50 -10.45
N VAL A 52 1.97 3.32 -10.08
CA VAL A 52 2.61 3.09 -8.76
C VAL A 52 3.90 3.90 -8.64
N TRP A 53 4.74 3.95 -9.68
CA TRP A 53 5.95 4.76 -9.69
C TRP A 53 5.66 6.26 -9.69
N ALA A 54 4.70 6.73 -10.49
CA ALA A 54 4.29 8.12 -10.52
C ALA A 54 3.68 8.56 -9.18
N ASN A 55 2.90 7.70 -8.55
CA ASN A 55 2.33 7.98 -7.22
C ASN A 55 3.42 8.00 -6.13
N ARG A 56 4.46 7.17 -6.27
CA ARG A 56 5.62 7.18 -5.35
C ARG A 56 6.52 8.41 -5.55
N LEU A 57 6.67 8.89 -6.78
CA LEU A 57 7.44 10.10 -7.10
C LEU A 57 6.65 11.39 -6.82
N ALA A 58 5.32 11.35 -6.90
CA ALA A 58 4.45 12.50 -6.62
C ALA A 58 4.20 12.70 -5.12
N VAL A 59 4.45 11.68 -4.31
CA VAL A 59 4.37 11.76 -2.85
C VAL A 59 5.80 11.96 -2.34
N ASP A 60 6.03 13.03 -1.62
CA ASP A 60 7.31 13.42 -0.97
C ASP A 60 7.66 12.47 0.18
N ARG A 61 7.66 11.14 -0.10
CA ARG A 61 7.88 10.08 0.88
C ARG A 61 9.35 9.70 0.90
N ASP A 62 9.96 9.82 2.05
CA ASP A 62 11.33 9.34 2.28
C ASP A 62 11.33 7.82 2.55
N LEU A 63 11.60 7.05 1.50
CA LEU A 63 11.66 5.60 1.58
C LEU A 63 12.75 5.10 2.55
N SER A 64 13.85 5.85 2.70
CA SER A 64 14.93 5.51 3.62
C SER A 64 14.46 5.63 5.06
N LEU A 65 13.75 6.73 5.36
CA LEU A 65 13.12 6.94 6.65
C LEU A 65 12.07 5.87 6.94
N GLU A 66 11.23 5.52 5.98
CA GLU A 66 10.19 4.49 6.16
C GLU A 66 10.77 3.11 6.52
N ILE A 67 11.88 2.73 5.88
CA ILE A 67 12.59 1.48 6.22
C ILE A 67 13.14 1.54 7.65
N GLN A 68 13.70 2.68 8.05
CA GLN A 68 14.20 2.86 9.42
C GLN A 68 13.05 2.82 10.43
N LEU A 69 11.97 3.55 10.22
CA LEU A 69 10.79 3.55 11.07
C LEU A 69 10.25 2.13 11.28
N ARG A 70 10.16 1.36 10.21
CA ARG A 70 9.71 -0.03 10.28
C ARG A 70 10.67 -0.92 11.09
N SER A 71 11.97 -0.71 10.99
CA SER A 71 12.96 -1.52 11.72
C SER A 71 12.90 -1.32 13.22
N ILE A 72 12.54 -0.12 13.68
CA ILE A 72 12.47 0.22 15.11
C ILE A 72 11.09 0.01 15.73
N GLU A 73 10.07 -0.27 14.93
CA GLU A 73 8.68 -0.39 15.37
C GLU A 73 8.50 -1.46 16.47
N GLU A 74 9.07 -2.64 16.23
CA GLU A 74 9.01 -3.76 17.18
C GLU A 74 9.80 -3.45 18.45
N GLU A 75 10.95 -2.78 18.31
CA GLU A 75 11.80 -2.40 19.43
C GLU A 75 11.10 -1.37 20.33
N ILE A 76 10.46 -0.36 19.77
CA ILE A 76 9.68 0.64 20.52
C ILE A 76 8.50 -0.03 21.23
N THR A 77 7.78 -0.90 20.55
CA THR A 77 6.60 -1.58 21.11
C THR A 77 6.99 -2.49 22.29
N SER A 78 8.17 -3.10 22.25
CA SER A 78 8.66 -4.00 23.30
C SER A 78 9.46 -3.30 24.41
N ASP A 79 9.73 -1.99 24.31
CA ASP A 79 10.50 -1.25 25.30
C ASP A 79 9.70 -1.05 26.62
N GLN A 80 10.08 -1.78 27.65
CA GLN A 80 9.47 -1.70 28.98
C GLN A 80 9.59 -0.32 29.64
N LEU A 81 10.66 0.42 29.31
CA LEU A 81 10.85 1.77 29.86
C LEU A 81 9.81 2.73 29.25
N ILE A 82 9.59 2.68 27.94
CA ILE A 82 8.55 3.47 27.27
C ILE A 82 7.18 3.09 27.81
N ALA A 83 6.90 1.80 27.97
CA ALA A 83 5.63 1.32 28.52
C ALA A 83 5.40 1.82 29.96
N THR A 84 6.46 1.87 30.79
CA THR A 84 6.37 2.39 32.15
C THR A 84 6.17 3.90 32.17
N LEU A 85 6.93 4.65 31.35
CA LEU A 85 6.81 6.09 31.21
C LEU A 85 5.44 6.52 30.68
N ALA A 86 4.88 5.76 29.72
CA ALA A 86 3.54 6.03 29.18
C ALA A 86 2.43 5.96 30.26
N GLY A 87 2.67 5.21 31.35
CA GLY A 87 1.76 5.18 32.50
C GLY A 87 1.89 6.38 33.45
N MET A 88 2.91 7.22 33.30
CA MET A 88 3.16 8.38 34.16
C MET A 88 2.62 9.65 33.51
N ASP A 89 2.13 10.58 34.34
CA ASP A 89 1.71 11.88 33.88
C ASP A 89 2.92 12.78 33.54
N ASN A 90 2.83 13.56 32.48
CA ASN A 90 3.88 14.47 31.99
C ASN A 90 5.20 13.79 31.62
N ALA A 91 5.17 12.53 31.18
CA ALA A 91 6.38 11.79 30.78
C ALA A 91 6.78 11.99 29.31
N GLU A 92 6.09 12.85 28.56
CA GLU A 92 6.33 13.10 27.13
C GLU A 92 7.79 13.43 26.83
N THR A 93 8.40 14.33 27.62
CA THR A 93 9.80 14.73 27.45
C THR A 93 10.76 13.56 27.67
N MET A 94 10.46 12.68 28.62
CA MET A 94 11.30 11.51 28.89
C MET A 94 11.19 10.47 27.79
N ILE A 95 9.98 10.26 27.27
CA ILE A 95 9.73 9.37 26.14
C ILE A 95 10.37 9.96 24.87
N LEU A 96 10.21 11.27 24.64
CA LEU A 96 10.83 11.96 23.51
C LEU A 96 12.36 11.78 23.52
N ASN A 97 13.01 12.00 24.67
CA ASN A 97 14.45 11.79 24.80
C ASN A 97 14.82 10.33 24.52
N ARG A 98 14.08 9.38 25.08
CA ARG A 98 14.33 7.96 24.86
C ARG A 98 14.19 7.58 23.39
N VAL A 99 13.12 8.01 22.74
CA VAL A 99 12.86 7.72 21.31
C VAL A 99 13.88 8.41 20.41
N SER A 100 14.13 9.70 20.65
CA SER A 100 15.01 10.49 19.79
C SER A 100 16.48 10.13 19.91
N GLU A 101 16.96 9.78 21.11
CA GLU A 101 18.38 9.47 21.33
C GLU A 101 18.73 8.01 21.04
N TYR A 102 17.82 7.09 21.37
CA TYR A 102 18.09 5.67 21.27
C TYR A 102 17.65 5.09 19.91
N TYR A 103 16.44 5.37 19.48
CA TYR A 103 15.88 4.77 18.27
C TYR A 103 16.04 5.64 17.02
N LEU A 104 15.89 6.96 17.15
CA LEU A 104 15.85 7.90 16.03
C LEU A 104 17.05 8.87 16.03
N SER A 105 18.19 8.48 16.59
CA SER A 105 19.36 9.34 16.69
C SER A 105 19.88 9.87 15.35
N ARG A 106 19.74 9.13 14.27
CA ARG A 106 20.09 9.55 12.92
C ARG A 106 19.00 10.45 12.30
N VAL A 107 17.75 10.13 12.54
CA VAL A 107 16.59 10.85 12.01
C VAL A 107 16.46 12.24 12.62
N ARG A 108 16.79 12.39 13.91
CA ARG A 108 16.77 13.66 14.65
C ARG A 108 17.62 14.77 14.00
N GLN A 109 18.59 14.43 13.18
CA GLN A 109 19.42 15.43 12.51
C GLN A 109 18.71 16.10 11.34
N GLU A 110 17.75 15.41 10.74
CA GLU A 110 17.06 15.86 9.54
C GLU A 110 15.57 16.18 9.78
N TYR A 111 14.99 15.58 10.84
CA TYR A 111 13.56 15.68 11.14
C TYR A 111 13.33 16.16 12.58
N ASP A 112 12.31 16.98 12.73
CA ASP A 112 11.82 17.35 14.06
C ASP A 112 10.92 16.23 14.60
N ILE A 113 11.14 15.83 15.86
CA ILE A 113 10.45 14.70 16.49
C ILE A 113 9.69 15.25 17.68
N ASP A 114 8.41 14.95 17.75
CA ASP A 114 7.55 15.27 18.87
C ASP A 114 6.81 14.02 19.39
N VAL A 115 6.47 14.02 20.66
CA VAL A 115 5.74 12.93 21.32
C VAL A 115 4.57 13.51 22.09
N VAL A 116 3.40 12.96 21.85
CA VAL A 116 2.16 13.32 22.53
C VAL A 116 1.59 12.11 23.23
N LEU A 117 1.35 12.19 24.54
CA LEU A 117 0.62 11.18 25.30
C LEU A 117 -0.87 11.44 25.17
N ILE A 118 -1.60 10.41 24.77
CA ILE A 118 -3.04 10.48 24.55
C ILE A 118 -3.73 9.60 25.59
N ASP A 119 -4.49 10.22 26.48
CA ASP A 119 -5.28 9.50 27.47
C ASP A 119 -6.66 9.10 26.89
N GLU A 120 -7.06 7.85 27.10
CA GLU A 120 -8.36 7.34 26.67
C GLU A 120 -9.53 8.11 27.28
N ASN A 121 -9.35 8.70 28.47
CA ASN A 121 -10.40 9.42 29.18
C ASN A 121 -10.51 10.90 28.78
N ASP A 122 -9.53 11.45 28.04
CA ASP A 122 -9.55 12.85 27.62
C ASP A 122 -10.14 12.98 26.20
N ARG A 123 -11.25 13.73 26.13
CA ARG A 123 -12.00 13.93 24.87
C ARG A 123 -11.20 14.70 23.82
N GLU A 124 -10.38 15.64 24.22
CA GLU A 124 -9.58 16.46 23.30
C GLU A 124 -8.48 15.60 22.69
N SER A 125 -7.80 14.83 23.51
CA SER A 125 -6.80 13.84 23.08
C SER A 125 -7.39 12.78 22.15
N GLN A 126 -8.61 12.31 22.40
CA GLN A 126 -9.30 11.38 21.52
C GLN A 126 -9.62 11.98 20.15
N LEU A 127 -10.04 13.24 20.08
CA LEU A 127 -10.29 13.94 18.82
C LEU A 127 -9.01 14.09 18.02
N TYR A 128 -7.91 14.44 18.68
CA TYR A 128 -6.60 14.52 18.05
C TYR A 128 -6.15 13.16 17.52
N PHE A 129 -6.27 12.12 18.33
CA PHE A 129 -5.97 10.74 17.92
C PHE A 129 -6.81 10.30 16.70
N SER A 130 -8.12 10.54 16.72
CA SER A 130 -8.99 10.15 15.62
C SER A 130 -8.63 10.82 14.31
N LYS A 131 -8.17 12.09 14.37
CA LYS A 131 -7.69 12.85 13.22
C LYS A 131 -6.42 12.23 12.64
N ILE A 132 -5.48 11.85 13.49
CA ILE A 132 -4.22 11.22 13.05
C ILE A 132 -4.45 9.79 12.59
N ALA A 133 -5.20 8.99 13.35
CA ALA A 133 -5.45 7.60 13.04
C ALA A 133 -6.35 7.40 11.80
N GLY A 134 -7.29 8.32 11.58
CA GLY A 134 -8.17 8.30 10.40
C GLY A 134 -7.54 8.92 9.15
N GLY A 135 -6.46 9.69 9.31
CA GLY A 135 -5.74 10.33 8.21
C GLY A 135 -4.51 9.53 7.79
N GLY A 136 -4.05 9.78 6.57
CA GLY A 136 -2.78 9.27 6.10
C GLY A 136 -2.79 7.81 5.60
N VAL A 137 -1.65 7.44 5.01
CA VAL A 137 -1.41 6.13 4.42
C VAL A 137 -0.41 5.38 5.29
N ALA A 138 -0.70 4.13 5.64
CA ALA A 138 0.23 3.30 6.38
C ALA A 138 1.55 3.14 5.60
N VAL A 139 2.67 3.19 6.31
CA VAL A 139 4.02 3.01 5.73
C VAL A 139 4.16 1.62 5.13
N ALA A 140 3.59 0.61 5.81
CA ALA A 140 3.48 -0.76 5.34
C ALA A 140 2.20 -1.40 5.89
N ASP A 141 1.80 -2.54 5.32
CA ASP A 141 0.67 -3.29 5.84
C ASP A 141 0.91 -3.70 7.29
N GLY A 142 0.01 -3.28 8.19
CA GLY A 142 0.10 -3.55 9.62
C GLY A 142 1.07 -2.67 10.40
N SER A 143 1.73 -1.67 9.78
CA SER A 143 2.64 -0.77 10.48
C SER A 143 1.90 0.24 11.35
N SER A 144 2.46 0.52 12.52
CA SER A 144 2.01 1.59 13.42
C SER A 144 2.38 2.98 12.90
N PHE A 145 3.28 3.06 11.94
CA PHE A 145 3.65 4.33 11.30
C PHE A 145 2.78 4.66 10.11
N ARG A 146 2.36 5.94 10.03
CA ARG A 146 1.55 6.49 8.95
C ARG A 146 2.18 7.74 8.38
N TYR A 147 2.09 7.88 7.07
CA TYR A 147 2.43 9.11 6.36
C TYR A 147 1.18 9.98 6.25
N ILE A 148 1.25 11.20 6.76
CA ILE A 148 0.14 12.14 6.82
C ILE A 148 0.52 13.39 6.04
N THR A 149 -0.38 13.86 5.18
CA THR A 149 -0.25 15.14 4.50
C THR A 149 -1.34 16.08 5.03
N ASP A 150 -0.94 17.22 5.55
CA ASP A 150 -1.87 18.26 6.01
C ASP A 150 -2.49 19.01 4.82
N SER A 151 -3.60 19.71 5.09
CA SER A 151 -4.29 20.57 4.11
C SER A 151 -3.41 21.67 3.51
N ASN A 152 -2.33 22.02 4.19
CA ASN A 152 -1.35 23.01 3.76
C ASN A 152 -0.22 22.40 2.87
N GLY A 153 -0.26 21.10 2.60
CA GLY A 153 0.76 20.39 1.83
C GLY A 153 1.99 19.99 2.64
N ASN A 154 2.01 20.22 3.95
CA ASN A 154 3.08 19.72 4.80
C ASN A 154 2.89 18.23 5.07
N SER A 155 3.98 17.49 4.96
CA SER A 155 3.97 16.04 5.16
C SER A 155 4.71 15.66 6.43
N SER A 156 4.17 14.70 7.16
CA SER A 156 4.74 14.20 8.41
C SER A 156 4.53 12.68 8.53
N TYR A 157 5.34 12.06 9.36
CA TYR A 157 5.16 10.67 9.76
C TYR A 157 4.67 10.62 11.20
N ALA A 158 3.60 9.89 11.45
CA ALA A 158 3.07 9.66 12.78
C ALA A 158 3.15 8.18 13.14
N GLY A 159 3.80 7.87 14.26
CA GLY A 159 3.80 6.55 14.88
C GLY A 159 2.74 6.47 15.97
N ILE A 160 1.90 5.47 15.94
CA ILE A 160 0.84 5.26 16.93
C ILE A 160 1.13 3.96 17.67
N PHE A 161 1.44 4.09 18.97
CA PHE A 161 1.75 2.97 19.85
C PHE A 161 0.80 2.95 21.03
N MET A 162 0.27 1.80 21.36
CA MET A 162 -0.67 1.62 22.46
C MET A 162 0.01 0.84 23.59
N PHE A 163 0.06 1.46 24.76
CA PHE A 163 0.61 0.85 25.97
C PHE A 163 -0.50 0.69 27.01
N TYR A 164 -0.56 -0.48 27.62
CA TYR A 164 -1.53 -0.76 28.65
C TYR A 164 -0.91 -0.57 30.04
N SER A 165 -1.40 0.39 30.78
CA SER A 165 -1.03 0.60 32.17
C SER A 165 -2.07 0.00 33.10
N ARG A 166 -1.61 -0.72 34.14
CA ARG A 166 -2.47 -1.37 35.15
C ARG A 166 -3.24 -0.37 36.01
N GLU A 167 -2.73 0.86 36.14
CA GLU A 167 -3.27 1.88 37.02
C GLU A 167 -4.11 2.92 36.30
N SER A 168 -3.83 3.21 35.05
CA SER A 168 -4.47 4.30 34.30
C SER A 168 -5.24 3.85 33.04
N GLY A 169 -5.31 2.56 32.77
CA GLY A 169 -5.96 2.07 31.56
C GLY A 169 -5.06 2.10 30.32
N LEU A 170 -5.69 2.19 29.15
CA LEU A 170 -4.99 2.27 27.86
C LEU A 170 -4.49 3.71 27.60
N LYS A 171 -3.25 3.84 27.22
CA LYS A 171 -2.65 5.10 26.76
C LYS A 171 -1.93 4.93 25.43
#